data_24cf94dd555e173a293f6d2e949ba1e7
#
_entry.id   24cf94dd555e173a293f6d2e949ba1e7
#
_cell.length_a   1.000
_cell.length_b   1.000
_cell.length_c   1.000
_cell.angle_alpha   90.00
_cell.angle_beta   90.00
_cell.angle_gamma   90.00
#
_symmetry.space_group_name_H-M   'P 1'
#
loop_
_entity.id
_entity.type
_entity.pdbx_description
1 polymer ?
#
loop_
_entity_poly.entity_id
_entity_poly.type
_entity_poly.pdbx_seq_one_letter_code
_entity_poly.pdbx_strand_id
1 'polypeptide(L)'
;RVSPFFIPMMIGNMAPGMISIQFGAKGPNASIATACAAGAHAVGDSFKIIHNGKADAMITGGVEAVINPTCIAGFNAMKALSTRNDAPHKASRPFARERDGFVVGEGSGILVIETLEHALDRGAHIYAELTGYGMSSDGYHMTAPPPDGSGAINCMNAALNDAGLSWDKIDYINAHGTSTPLNDVSETRAIKAVFKDHAYKLAISSTKSMTGHLLGGAGGIETVFTALSIHDGRLPPTINHDHADKECDLDYVPNVMRKASVEHAMTNSFGFGGTNASLILSRYR
;
A
#
# COMPACT_ATOMS: atom_id res chain seq x y z
N ARG A 1 -1.05 -36.80 -14.64
CA ARG A 1 -1.14 -37.21 -13.23
C ARG A 1 -1.10 -35.95 -12.38
N VAL A 2 -2.09 -35.71 -11.53
CA VAL A 2 -2.15 -34.54 -10.64
C VAL A 2 -1.32 -34.82 -9.38
N SER A 3 -0.51 -33.82 -8.96
CA SER A 3 0.26 -33.91 -7.72
C SER A 3 -0.68 -33.93 -6.50
N PRO A 4 -0.41 -34.72 -5.45
CA PRO A 4 -1.17 -34.65 -4.19
C PRO A 4 -1.01 -33.29 -3.48
N PHE A 5 -0.01 -32.52 -3.82
CA PHE A 5 0.21 -31.17 -3.31
C PHE A 5 -0.49 -30.07 -4.11
N PHE A 6 -1.20 -30.41 -5.18
CA PHE A 6 -1.83 -29.41 -6.05
C PHE A 6 -2.77 -28.48 -5.27
N ILE A 7 -3.66 -29.03 -4.46
CA ILE A 7 -4.59 -28.21 -3.67
C ILE A 7 -3.86 -27.37 -2.62
N PRO A 8 -2.98 -27.93 -1.75
CA PRO A 8 -2.21 -27.08 -0.82
C PRO A 8 -1.38 -25.99 -1.48
N MET A 9 -0.91 -26.18 -2.70
CA MET A 9 -0.12 -25.18 -3.43
C MET A 9 -0.98 -24.08 -4.07
N MET A 10 -2.27 -24.30 -4.22
CA MET A 10 -3.18 -23.41 -4.95
C MET A 10 -4.01 -22.52 -4.00
N ILE A 11 -4.39 -23.00 -2.82
CA ILE A 11 -5.29 -22.27 -1.92
C ILE A 11 -4.59 -21.09 -1.23
N GLY A 12 -5.24 -19.92 -1.26
CA GLY A 12 -4.63 -18.63 -0.84
C GLY A 12 -4.26 -18.54 0.64
N ASN A 13 -4.87 -19.34 1.51
CA ASN A 13 -4.58 -19.35 2.95
C ASN A 13 -3.33 -20.15 3.32
N MET A 14 -2.62 -20.74 2.36
CA MET A 14 -1.42 -21.53 2.69
C MET A 14 -0.22 -20.70 3.08
N ALA A 15 -0.09 -19.46 2.57
CA ALA A 15 0.98 -18.57 3.00
C ALA A 15 0.92 -18.31 4.53
N PRO A 16 -0.16 -17.78 5.10
CA PRO A 16 -0.28 -17.62 6.56
C PRO A 16 -0.32 -18.96 7.29
N GLY A 17 -0.89 -20.02 6.70
CA GLY A 17 -0.90 -21.37 7.28
C GLY A 17 0.51 -21.94 7.49
N MET A 18 1.38 -21.81 6.48
CA MET A 18 2.78 -22.28 6.59
C MET A 18 3.59 -21.46 7.60
N ILE A 19 3.37 -20.14 7.66
CA ILE A 19 3.97 -19.27 8.68
C ILE A 19 3.53 -19.73 10.08
N SER A 20 2.23 -19.95 10.27
CA SER A 20 1.68 -20.47 11.53
C SER A 20 2.33 -21.77 11.98
N ILE A 21 2.48 -22.74 11.06
CA ILE A 21 3.14 -24.02 11.32
C ILE A 21 4.62 -23.83 11.68
N GLN A 22 5.33 -23.01 10.90
CA GLN A 22 6.78 -22.80 11.06
C GLN A 22 7.11 -22.14 12.41
N PHE A 23 6.30 -21.19 12.86
CA PHE A 23 6.55 -20.43 14.08
C PHE A 23 5.70 -20.90 15.28
N GLY A 24 4.86 -21.93 15.11
CA GLY A 24 3.98 -22.41 16.16
C GLY A 24 2.92 -21.37 16.59
N ALA A 25 2.58 -20.41 15.72
CA ALA A 25 1.60 -19.36 16.01
C ALA A 25 0.18 -19.94 15.95
N LYS A 26 -0.56 -19.87 17.08
CA LYS A 26 -1.89 -20.52 17.24
C LYS A 26 -3.05 -19.52 17.36
N GLY A 27 -2.77 -18.24 17.25
CA GLY A 27 -3.80 -17.18 17.27
C GLY A 27 -4.61 -17.09 15.98
N PRO A 28 -5.36 -16.00 15.77
CA PRO A 28 -6.13 -15.77 14.55
C PRO A 28 -5.26 -15.91 13.31
N ASN A 29 -5.77 -16.63 12.29
CA ASN A 29 -5.07 -16.89 11.04
C ASN A 29 -6.07 -16.71 9.88
N ALA A 30 -5.77 -15.83 8.96
CA ALA A 30 -6.61 -15.53 7.81
C ALA A 30 -5.78 -15.11 6.60
N SER A 31 -6.36 -15.27 5.41
CA SER A 31 -5.84 -14.71 4.16
C SER A 31 -6.85 -13.73 3.61
N ILE A 32 -6.40 -12.51 3.34
CA ILE A 32 -7.24 -11.43 2.81
C ILE A 32 -7.12 -11.40 1.28
N ALA A 33 -8.25 -11.37 0.59
CA ALA A 33 -8.34 -11.37 -0.87
C ALA A 33 -9.12 -10.13 -1.34
N THR A 34 -8.46 -8.97 -1.33
CA THR A 34 -9.03 -7.68 -1.76
C THR A 34 -8.16 -7.02 -2.83
N ALA A 35 -7.72 -7.83 -3.80
CA ALA A 35 -6.88 -7.41 -4.91
C ALA A 35 -5.66 -6.58 -4.42
N CYS A 36 -5.41 -5.41 -5.03
CA CYS A 36 -4.24 -4.59 -4.71
C CYS A 36 -4.24 -4.02 -3.28
N ALA A 37 -5.36 -4.05 -2.58
CA ALA A 37 -5.47 -3.60 -1.19
C ALA A 37 -5.27 -4.73 -0.16
N ALA A 38 -5.06 -5.98 -0.60
CA ALA A 38 -5.04 -7.15 0.28
C ALA A 38 -3.99 -7.05 1.40
N GLY A 39 -2.77 -6.64 1.07
CA GLY A 39 -1.70 -6.48 2.07
C GLY A 39 -1.99 -5.39 3.09
N ALA A 40 -2.55 -4.25 2.67
CA ALA A 40 -2.93 -3.16 3.57
C ALA A 40 -4.11 -3.56 4.46
N HIS A 41 -5.12 -4.23 3.91
CA HIS A 41 -6.23 -4.80 4.71
C HIS A 41 -5.72 -5.82 5.74
N ALA A 42 -4.80 -6.71 5.34
CA ALA A 42 -4.22 -7.69 6.27
C ALA A 42 -3.51 -7.03 7.45
N VAL A 43 -2.76 -5.95 7.21
CA VAL A 43 -2.12 -5.17 8.28
C VAL A 43 -3.17 -4.47 9.15
N GLY A 44 -4.16 -3.80 8.54
CA GLY A 44 -5.22 -3.09 9.25
C GLY A 44 -6.12 -4.03 10.08
N ASP A 45 -6.50 -5.18 9.54
CA ASP A 45 -7.30 -6.18 10.26
C ASP A 45 -6.50 -6.77 11.43
N SER A 46 -5.21 -7.04 11.24
CA SER A 46 -4.32 -7.50 12.32
C SER A 46 -4.19 -6.44 13.42
N PHE A 47 -4.08 -5.16 13.06
CA PHE A 47 -4.11 -4.05 14.02
C PHE A 47 -5.40 -4.06 14.84
N LYS A 48 -6.57 -4.21 14.21
CA LYS A 48 -7.85 -4.28 14.92
C LYS A 48 -7.97 -5.53 15.81
N ILE A 49 -7.41 -6.65 15.39
CA ILE A 49 -7.36 -7.88 16.22
C ILE A 49 -6.58 -7.63 17.51
N ILE A 50 -5.39 -7.02 17.41
CA ILE A 50 -4.55 -6.67 18.57
C ILE A 50 -5.24 -5.61 19.43
N HIS A 51 -5.71 -4.52 18.82
CA HIS A 51 -6.39 -3.44 19.52
C HIS A 51 -7.61 -3.91 20.33
N ASN A 52 -8.31 -4.93 19.84
CA ASN A 52 -9.44 -5.55 20.53
C ASN A 52 -9.02 -6.66 21.52
N GLY A 53 -7.75 -6.81 21.85
CA GLY A 53 -7.23 -7.76 22.82
C GLY A 53 -7.42 -9.22 22.43
N LYS A 54 -7.43 -9.54 21.11
CA LYS A 54 -7.59 -10.91 20.61
C LYS A 54 -6.26 -11.59 20.29
N ALA A 55 -5.18 -10.83 20.26
CA ALA A 55 -3.80 -11.29 20.12
C ALA A 55 -2.86 -10.22 20.70
N ASP A 56 -1.71 -10.65 21.23
CA ASP A 56 -0.66 -9.74 21.70
C ASP A 56 0.30 -9.37 20.58
N ALA A 57 0.48 -10.26 19.60
CA ALA A 57 1.33 -10.06 18.44
C ALA A 57 0.77 -10.78 17.21
N MET A 58 0.98 -10.20 16.02
CA MET A 58 0.58 -10.78 14.73
C MET A 58 1.73 -10.64 13.71
N ILE A 59 1.97 -11.70 12.95
CA ILE A 59 2.78 -11.65 11.73
C ILE A 59 1.80 -11.32 10.60
N THR A 60 2.01 -10.21 9.91
CA THR A 60 1.06 -9.69 8.92
C THR A 60 1.78 -9.03 7.75
N GLY A 61 1.07 -8.74 6.67
CA GLY A 61 1.61 -8.10 5.49
C GLY A 61 0.99 -8.60 4.20
N GLY A 62 1.75 -8.55 3.12
CA GLY A 62 1.31 -9.00 1.81
C GLY A 62 2.41 -9.72 1.04
N VAL A 63 2.01 -10.66 0.21
CA VAL A 63 2.90 -11.45 -0.65
C VAL A 63 2.25 -11.64 -2.01
N GLU A 64 3.06 -11.62 -3.06
CA GLU A 64 2.61 -11.88 -4.44
C GLU A 64 3.69 -12.56 -5.27
N ALA A 65 3.28 -13.51 -6.13
CA ALA A 65 4.15 -14.22 -7.05
C ALA A 65 3.37 -14.54 -8.35
N VAL A 66 3.09 -13.50 -9.14
CA VAL A 66 2.18 -13.58 -10.30
C VAL A 66 2.87 -13.37 -11.65
N ILE A 67 4.19 -13.20 -11.70
CA ILE A 67 4.90 -13.00 -12.97
C ILE A 67 4.97 -14.33 -13.71
N ASN A 68 3.87 -14.67 -14.35
CA ASN A 68 3.72 -15.84 -15.22
C ASN A 68 2.99 -15.47 -16.51
N PRO A 69 3.11 -16.26 -17.58
CA PRO A 69 2.53 -15.93 -18.88
C PRO A 69 1.02 -15.67 -18.84
N THR A 70 0.27 -16.42 -18.03
CA THR A 70 -1.20 -16.29 -17.96
C THR A 70 -1.61 -14.97 -17.33
N CYS A 71 -1.00 -14.58 -16.19
CA CYS A 71 -1.31 -13.34 -15.53
C CYS A 71 -0.89 -12.12 -16.36
N ILE A 72 0.30 -12.16 -16.95
CA ILE A 72 0.76 -11.09 -17.85
C ILE A 72 -0.15 -10.95 -19.06
N ALA A 73 -0.55 -12.06 -19.69
CA ALA A 73 -1.49 -12.04 -20.81
C ALA A 73 -2.85 -11.45 -20.40
N GLY A 74 -3.36 -11.79 -19.21
CA GLY A 74 -4.61 -11.26 -18.67
C GLY A 74 -4.57 -9.74 -18.48
N PHE A 75 -3.57 -9.21 -17.81
CA PHE A 75 -3.39 -7.77 -17.62
C PHE A 75 -3.13 -7.03 -18.94
N ASN A 76 -2.39 -7.64 -19.86
CA ASN A 76 -2.15 -7.08 -21.19
C ASN A 76 -3.45 -7.00 -22.00
N ALA A 77 -4.30 -8.03 -21.93
CA ALA A 77 -5.62 -8.02 -22.59
C ALA A 77 -6.53 -6.89 -22.07
N MET A 78 -6.38 -6.51 -20.79
CA MET A 78 -7.06 -5.37 -20.17
C MET A 78 -6.43 -4.02 -20.53
N LYS A 79 -5.29 -4.01 -21.24
CA LYS A 79 -4.49 -2.80 -21.52
C LYS A 79 -4.10 -2.03 -20.24
N ALA A 80 -3.83 -2.76 -19.17
CA ALA A 80 -3.50 -2.20 -17.86
C ALA A 80 -1.98 -2.02 -17.67
N LEU A 81 -1.17 -2.75 -18.45
CA LEU A 81 0.29 -2.72 -18.36
C LEU A 81 0.91 -1.62 -19.22
N SER A 82 2.02 -1.08 -18.74
CA SER A 82 2.90 -0.26 -19.58
C SER A 82 3.42 -1.06 -20.77
N THR A 83 3.47 -0.42 -21.92
CA THR A 83 4.01 -1.01 -23.17
C THR A 83 5.42 -0.54 -23.48
N ARG A 84 6.08 0.17 -22.57
CA ARG A 84 7.42 0.77 -22.75
C ARG A 84 8.54 -0.27 -22.63
N ASN A 85 8.55 -1.24 -23.56
CA ASN A 85 9.54 -2.31 -23.59
C ASN A 85 10.90 -1.89 -24.19
N ASP A 86 10.96 -0.74 -24.85
CA ASP A 86 12.20 -0.11 -25.36
C ASP A 86 13.05 0.49 -24.23
N ALA A 87 12.42 0.86 -23.10
CA ALA A 87 13.09 1.40 -21.93
C ALA A 87 12.42 0.89 -20.62
N PRO A 88 12.51 -0.42 -20.31
CA PRO A 88 11.76 -1.04 -19.22
C PRO A 88 12.04 -0.43 -17.85
N HIS A 89 13.26 0.04 -17.59
CA HIS A 89 13.64 0.76 -16.37
C HIS A 89 12.94 2.12 -16.22
N LYS A 90 12.32 2.64 -17.28
CA LYS A 90 11.51 3.87 -17.29
C LYS A 90 10.02 3.62 -17.45
N ALA A 91 9.56 2.39 -17.39
CA ALA A 91 8.17 2.03 -17.64
C ALA A 91 7.25 2.45 -16.49
N SER A 92 7.58 2.11 -15.25
CA SER A 92 6.83 2.58 -14.09
C SER A 92 7.19 4.04 -13.79
N ARG A 93 6.20 4.95 -13.96
CA ARG A 93 6.36 6.40 -13.81
C ARG A 93 5.12 7.08 -13.23
N PRO A 94 4.78 6.73 -11.99
CA PRO A 94 3.59 7.29 -11.34
C PRO A 94 3.55 8.82 -11.40
N PHE A 95 2.34 9.36 -11.63
CA PHE A 95 2.05 10.80 -11.70
C PHE A 95 2.74 11.57 -12.84
N ALA A 96 3.63 10.94 -13.60
CA ALA A 96 4.25 11.56 -14.76
C ALA A 96 3.27 11.63 -15.95
N ARG A 97 3.45 12.64 -16.81
CA ARG A 97 2.59 12.89 -17.97
C ARG A 97 2.55 11.72 -18.96
N GLU A 98 3.67 11.05 -19.16
CA GLU A 98 3.83 9.96 -20.12
C GLU A 98 3.56 8.57 -19.54
N ARG A 99 2.89 8.45 -18.38
CA ARG A 99 2.50 7.16 -17.81
C ARG A 99 1.46 6.46 -18.71
N ASP A 100 1.62 5.17 -18.89
CA ASP A 100 0.81 4.39 -19.84
C ASP A 100 0.29 3.07 -19.27
N GLY A 101 0.53 2.80 -17.97
CA GLY A 101 0.12 1.59 -17.31
C GLY A 101 1.10 1.18 -16.21
N PHE A 102 0.75 0.19 -15.41
CA PHE A 102 1.62 -0.31 -14.37
C PHE A 102 2.62 -1.38 -14.88
N VAL A 103 3.66 -1.60 -14.12
CA VAL A 103 4.60 -2.73 -14.29
C VAL A 103 4.29 -3.74 -13.19
N VAL A 104 4.10 -5.01 -13.54
CA VAL A 104 3.87 -6.07 -12.54
C VAL A 104 5.16 -6.31 -11.76
N GLY A 105 5.04 -6.34 -10.44
CA GLY A 105 6.09 -6.76 -9.53
C GLY A 105 5.66 -7.99 -8.73
N GLU A 106 6.60 -8.70 -8.15
CA GLU A 106 6.36 -9.75 -7.16
C GLU A 106 7.34 -9.62 -5.99
N GLY A 107 6.96 -10.19 -4.86
CA GLY A 107 7.71 -10.11 -3.61
C GLY A 107 6.81 -10.08 -2.40
N SER A 108 7.36 -9.65 -1.27
CA SER A 108 6.62 -9.58 -0.01
C SER A 108 7.09 -8.43 0.87
N GLY A 109 6.17 -7.92 1.69
CA GLY A 109 6.45 -7.04 2.82
C GLY A 109 5.74 -7.59 4.04
N ILE A 110 6.51 -8.02 5.04
CA ILE A 110 5.99 -8.66 6.25
C ILE A 110 6.42 -7.84 7.46
N LEU A 111 5.46 -7.66 8.37
CA LEU A 111 5.64 -6.95 9.64
C LEU A 111 5.28 -7.88 10.79
N VAL A 112 5.95 -7.68 11.92
CA VAL A 112 5.46 -8.13 13.22
C VAL A 112 4.87 -6.90 13.89
N ILE A 113 3.57 -6.92 14.15
CA ILE A 113 2.88 -5.89 14.92
C ILE A 113 2.45 -6.48 16.26
N GLU A 114 2.51 -5.67 17.30
CA GLU A 114 2.30 -6.14 18.67
C GLU A 114 1.79 -5.01 19.56
N THR A 115 1.25 -5.35 20.73
CA THR A 115 0.91 -4.33 21.72
C THR A 115 2.19 -3.64 22.21
N LEU A 116 2.08 -2.38 22.62
CA LEU A 116 3.23 -1.63 23.13
C LEU A 116 3.85 -2.33 24.34
N GLU A 117 3.02 -2.83 25.28
CA GLU A 117 3.50 -3.56 26.45
C GLU A 117 4.33 -4.78 26.05
N HIS A 118 3.85 -5.61 25.13
CA HIS A 118 4.55 -6.80 24.66
C HIS A 118 5.90 -6.42 24.02
N ALA A 119 5.94 -5.34 23.21
CA ALA A 119 7.15 -4.85 22.57
C ALA A 119 8.20 -4.39 23.60
N LEU A 120 7.77 -3.62 24.61
CA LEU A 120 8.64 -3.11 25.67
C LEU A 120 9.17 -4.23 26.56
N ASP A 121 8.33 -5.18 26.96
CA ASP A 121 8.70 -6.31 27.85
C ASP A 121 9.78 -7.20 27.26
N ARG A 122 9.82 -7.34 25.93
CA ARG A 122 10.88 -8.10 25.25
C ARG A 122 12.04 -7.26 24.71
N GLY A 123 12.01 -5.94 24.96
CA GLY A 123 13.05 -5.02 24.48
C GLY A 123 13.08 -4.88 22.95
N ALA A 124 11.93 -4.88 22.29
CA ALA A 124 11.85 -4.78 20.85
C ALA A 124 12.33 -3.41 20.34
N HIS A 125 12.94 -3.40 19.16
CA HIS A 125 13.13 -2.16 18.41
C HIS A 125 11.82 -1.75 17.75
N ILE A 126 11.26 -0.60 18.11
CA ILE A 126 10.01 -0.08 17.58
C ILE A 126 10.32 0.90 16.45
N TYR A 127 9.88 0.56 15.23
CA TYR A 127 10.08 1.40 14.04
C TYR A 127 9.04 2.52 13.94
N ALA A 128 7.79 2.22 14.25
CA ALA A 128 6.68 3.17 14.24
C ALA A 128 5.48 2.58 14.99
N GLU A 129 4.51 3.40 15.32
CA GLU A 129 3.20 2.98 15.82
C GLU A 129 2.20 2.93 14.66
N LEU A 130 1.39 1.87 14.58
CA LEU A 130 0.23 1.82 13.68
C LEU A 130 -0.96 2.43 14.43
N THR A 131 -1.40 3.60 14.00
CA THR A 131 -2.34 4.43 14.76
C THR A 131 -3.71 4.57 14.09
N GLY A 132 -3.84 4.28 12.80
CA GLY A 132 -5.13 4.41 12.11
C GLY A 132 -5.27 3.45 10.94
N TYR A 133 -6.51 2.99 10.75
CA TYR A 133 -6.92 2.13 9.65
C TYR A 133 -8.28 2.56 9.10
N GLY A 134 -8.35 2.84 7.82
CA GLY A 134 -9.57 3.15 7.09
C GLY A 134 -9.82 2.15 5.96
N MET A 135 -11.08 1.85 5.75
CA MET A 135 -11.57 1.01 4.65
C MET A 135 -12.77 1.69 3.99
N SER A 136 -12.92 1.46 2.70
CA SER A 136 -14.12 1.85 1.95
C SER A 136 -14.31 0.97 0.73
N SER A 137 -15.46 1.13 0.08
CA SER A 137 -15.71 0.58 -1.25
C SER A 137 -16.13 1.70 -2.19
N ASP A 138 -15.69 1.61 -3.46
CA ASP A 138 -16.06 2.57 -4.50
C ASP A 138 -17.54 2.42 -4.92
N GLY A 139 -18.05 1.19 -4.97
CA GLY A 139 -19.40 0.92 -5.45
C GLY A 139 -19.64 1.40 -6.88
N TYR A 140 -18.61 1.43 -7.72
CA TYR A 140 -18.63 2.10 -9.02
C TYR A 140 -18.39 1.16 -10.22
N HIS A 141 -17.19 0.60 -10.34
CA HIS A 141 -16.79 -0.22 -11.49
C HIS A 141 -15.81 -1.31 -11.07
N MET A 142 -15.72 -2.42 -11.85
CA MET A 142 -14.85 -3.55 -11.52
C MET A 142 -13.35 -3.19 -11.43
N THR A 143 -12.87 -2.24 -12.25
CA THR A 143 -11.43 -1.96 -12.37
C THR A 143 -11.09 -0.47 -12.40
N ALA A 144 -12.04 0.41 -12.73
CA ALA A 144 -11.81 1.84 -12.79
C ALA A 144 -12.22 2.51 -11.48
N PRO A 145 -11.39 3.40 -10.92
CA PRO A 145 -11.79 4.22 -9.77
C PRO A 145 -12.86 5.23 -10.19
N PRO A 146 -13.71 5.69 -9.27
CA PRO A 146 -14.65 6.77 -9.55
C PRO A 146 -13.87 8.05 -9.90
N PRO A 147 -14.30 8.81 -10.93
CA PRO A 147 -13.58 10.01 -11.39
C PRO A 147 -13.42 11.10 -10.34
N ASP A 148 -14.32 11.15 -9.36
CA ASP A 148 -14.31 12.09 -8.24
C ASP A 148 -13.43 11.62 -7.07
N GLY A 149 -12.91 10.39 -7.10
CA GLY A 149 -12.09 9.80 -6.04
C GLY A 149 -12.83 9.53 -4.73
N SER A 150 -14.16 9.46 -4.76
CA SER A 150 -15.00 9.38 -3.55
C SER A 150 -14.66 8.18 -2.64
N GLY A 151 -14.35 7.01 -3.20
CA GLY A 151 -13.92 5.86 -2.41
C GLY A 151 -12.61 6.12 -1.66
N ALA A 152 -11.60 6.63 -2.36
CA ALA A 152 -10.32 6.99 -1.75
C ALA A 152 -10.45 8.10 -0.70
N ILE A 153 -11.31 9.12 -0.95
CA ILE A 153 -11.64 10.18 0.03
C ILE A 153 -12.22 9.56 1.31
N ASN A 154 -13.21 8.69 1.18
CA ASN A 154 -13.85 8.05 2.31
C ASN A 154 -12.86 7.18 3.10
N CYS A 155 -11.99 6.45 2.39
CA CYS A 155 -10.98 5.60 2.99
C CYS A 155 -9.97 6.40 3.81
N MET A 156 -9.37 7.45 3.24
CA MET A 156 -8.41 8.32 3.93
C MET A 156 -9.05 9.02 5.13
N ASN A 157 -10.28 9.53 5.00
CA ASN A 157 -11.00 10.14 6.13
C ASN A 157 -11.30 9.13 7.24
N ALA A 158 -11.66 7.88 6.89
CA ALA A 158 -11.87 6.83 7.88
C ALA A 158 -10.57 6.52 8.67
N ALA A 159 -9.42 6.48 7.98
CA ALA A 159 -8.13 6.29 8.64
C ALA A 159 -7.76 7.45 9.57
N LEU A 160 -7.99 8.70 9.14
CA LEU A 160 -7.77 9.90 9.97
C LEU A 160 -8.66 9.89 11.22
N ASN A 161 -9.94 9.55 11.06
CA ASN A 161 -10.89 9.45 12.17
C ASN A 161 -10.48 8.35 13.16
N ASP A 162 -10.06 7.19 12.67
CA ASP A 162 -9.60 6.07 13.50
C ASP A 162 -8.34 6.43 14.29
N ALA A 163 -7.41 7.18 13.67
CA ALA A 163 -6.21 7.69 14.33
C ALA A 163 -6.48 8.88 15.27
N GLY A 164 -7.65 9.49 15.25
CA GLY A 164 -7.94 10.74 15.98
C GLY A 164 -7.09 11.92 15.50
N LEU A 165 -6.64 11.91 14.24
CA LEU A 165 -5.79 12.94 13.67
C LEU A 165 -6.55 13.86 12.72
N SER A 166 -6.24 15.15 12.78
CA SER A 166 -6.66 16.09 11.73
C SER A 166 -5.78 15.95 10.48
N TRP A 167 -6.34 16.23 9.31
CA TRP A 167 -5.67 16.07 8.03
C TRP A 167 -4.34 16.85 7.91
N ASP A 168 -4.18 17.98 8.61
CA ASP A 168 -2.98 18.82 8.61
C ASP A 168 -1.80 18.24 9.42
N LYS A 169 -1.97 17.08 10.04
CA LYS A 169 -0.93 16.39 10.81
C LYS A 169 -0.15 15.37 10.00
N ILE A 170 -0.64 14.99 8.83
CA ILE A 170 0.08 14.04 7.97
C ILE A 170 1.21 14.77 7.25
N ASP A 171 2.42 14.23 7.35
CA ASP A 171 3.64 14.80 6.74
C ASP A 171 3.98 14.13 5.40
N TYR A 172 3.65 12.84 5.27
CA TYR A 172 4.02 12.01 4.12
C TYR A 172 2.91 11.05 3.73
N ILE A 173 2.75 10.85 2.42
CA ILE A 173 1.86 9.81 1.86
C ILE A 173 2.67 8.89 0.94
N ASN A 174 2.71 7.59 1.27
CA ASN A 174 3.07 6.55 0.32
C ASN A 174 1.80 6.21 -0.47
N ALA A 175 1.72 6.74 -1.68
CA ALA A 175 0.54 6.68 -2.51
C ALA A 175 0.33 5.31 -3.16
N HIS A 176 -0.91 5.01 -3.51
CA HIS A 176 -1.18 3.87 -4.38
C HIS A 176 -0.45 4.00 -5.72
N GLY A 177 -0.55 5.14 -6.40
CA GLY A 177 0.32 5.59 -7.48
C GLY A 177 0.77 4.49 -8.45
N THR A 178 -0.14 3.93 -9.23
CA THR A 178 0.12 2.74 -10.07
C THR A 178 0.78 3.05 -11.41
N SER A 179 0.99 4.32 -11.75
CA SER A 179 1.44 4.72 -13.10
C SER A 179 0.37 4.49 -14.18
N THR A 180 -0.90 4.42 -13.80
CA THR A 180 -2.01 4.34 -14.74
C THR A 180 -2.65 5.71 -14.97
N PRO A 181 -3.16 5.99 -16.18
CA PRO A 181 -3.76 7.30 -16.47
C PRO A 181 -4.89 7.68 -15.53
N LEU A 182 -5.77 6.74 -15.18
CA LEU A 182 -6.97 7.02 -14.38
C LEU A 182 -6.69 7.08 -12.87
N ASN A 183 -5.95 6.09 -12.33
CA ASN A 183 -5.72 6.03 -10.89
C ASN A 183 -4.98 7.26 -10.37
N ASP A 184 -3.90 7.64 -11.01
CA ASP A 184 -3.01 8.69 -10.49
C ASP A 184 -3.72 10.06 -10.43
N VAL A 185 -4.58 10.34 -11.43
CA VAL A 185 -5.42 11.54 -11.42
C VAL A 185 -6.50 11.46 -10.33
N SER A 186 -7.20 10.31 -10.22
CA SER A 186 -8.24 10.11 -9.20
C SER A 186 -7.65 10.24 -7.79
N GLU A 187 -6.50 9.61 -7.53
CA GLU A 187 -5.81 9.70 -6.22
C GLU A 187 -5.35 11.13 -5.93
N THR A 188 -4.80 11.84 -6.91
CA THR A 188 -4.43 13.26 -6.76
C THR A 188 -5.63 14.11 -6.34
N ARG A 189 -6.79 13.93 -7.00
CA ARG A 189 -8.03 14.63 -6.66
C ARG A 189 -8.51 14.27 -5.25
N ALA A 190 -8.44 12.99 -4.90
CA ALA A 190 -8.82 12.53 -3.56
C ALA A 190 -7.93 13.14 -2.46
N ILE A 191 -6.61 13.16 -2.67
CA ILE A 191 -5.66 13.80 -1.74
C ILE A 191 -5.99 15.28 -1.59
N LYS A 192 -6.23 16.01 -2.67
CA LYS A 192 -6.61 17.42 -2.59
C LYS A 192 -7.93 17.64 -1.84
N ALA A 193 -8.91 16.77 -2.04
CA ALA A 193 -10.20 16.88 -1.36
C ALA A 193 -10.09 16.66 0.15
N VAL A 194 -9.28 15.69 0.60
CA VAL A 194 -9.07 15.37 2.02
C VAL A 194 -8.18 16.40 2.69
N PHE A 195 -7.03 16.72 2.08
CA PHE A 195 -5.97 17.51 2.72
C PHE A 195 -6.06 19.01 2.38
N LYS A 196 -6.96 19.42 1.49
CA LYS A 196 -7.22 20.84 1.14
C LYS A 196 -5.90 21.55 0.78
N ASP A 197 -5.66 22.75 1.33
CA ASP A 197 -4.44 23.53 1.08
C ASP A 197 -3.17 22.83 1.62
N HIS A 198 -3.32 21.91 2.57
CA HIS A 198 -2.20 21.12 3.09
C HIS A 198 -1.68 20.10 2.06
N ALA A 199 -2.51 19.68 1.10
CA ALA A 199 -2.09 18.78 0.02
C ALA A 199 -0.84 19.29 -0.73
N TYR A 200 -0.68 20.60 -0.85
CA TYR A 200 0.48 21.24 -1.50
C TYR A 200 1.71 21.36 -0.59
N LYS A 201 1.59 20.97 0.67
CA LYS A 201 2.70 20.92 1.65
C LYS A 201 3.12 19.48 1.96
N LEU A 202 2.27 18.51 1.62
CA LEU A 202 2.56 17.10 1.78
C LEU A 202 3.69 16.64 0.86
N ALA A 203 4.58 15.81 1.37
CA ALA A 203 5.41 14.99 0.52
C ALA A 203 4.65 13.72 0.16
N ILE A 204 4.60 13.39 -1.12
CA ILE A 204 3.91 12.19 -1.63
C ILE A 204 4.92 11.40 -2.46
N SER A 205 4.94 10.08 -2.37
CA SER A 205 5.68 9.30 -3.36
C SER A 205 5.00 7.97 -3.66
N SER A 206 5.27 7.42 -4.83
CA SER A 206 4.93 6.05 -5.17
C SER A 206 6.18 5.21 -5.31
N THR A 207 6.36 4.29 -4.36
CA THR A 207 7.45 3.32 -4.38
C THR A 207 7.30 2.30 -5.51
N LYS A 208 6.10 2.18 -6.10
CA LYS A 208 5.86 1.38 -7.31
C LYS A 208 6.66 1.85 -8.52
N SER A 209 7.18 3.07 -8.50
CA SER A 209 8.14 3.53 -9.51
C SER A 209 9.42 2.68 -9.53
N MET A 210 9.80 2.10 -8.38
CA MET A 210 11.03 1.30 -8.20
C MET A 210 10.74 -0.20 -8.13
N THR A 211 9.65 -0.60 -7.47
CA THR A 211 9.32 -2.02 -7.23
C THR A 211 8.40 -2.63 -8.29
N GLY A 212 7.74 -1.80 -9.10
CA GLY A 212 6.55 -2.22 -9.80
C GLY A 212 5.37 -2.40 -8.84
N HIS A 213 4.24 -2.85 -9.36
CA HIS A 213 3.03 -3.10 -8.60
C HIS A 213 2.95 -4.57 -8.17
N LEU A 214 3.14 -4.84 -6.89
CA LEU A 214 3.09 -6.18 -6.32
C LEU A 214 1.66 -6.68 -6.05
N LEU A 215 0.65 -6.06 -6.62
CA LEU A 215 -0.77 -6.44 -6.45
C LEU A 215 -1.12 -6.67 -4.98
N GLY A 216 -1.47 -7.91 -4.59
CA GLY A 216 -1.79 -8.25 -3.20
C GLY A 216 -0.62 -8.06 -2.21
N GLY A 217 0.62 -8.13 -2.68
CA GLY A 217 1.82 -7.86 -1.89
C GLY A 217 2.11 -6.37 -1.66
N ALA A 218 1.53 -5.47 -2.49
CA ALA A 218 1.87 -4.05 -2.51
C ALA A 218 1.68 -3.36 -1.15
N GLY A 219 0.49 -3.50 -0.54
CA GLY A 219 0.20 -2.83 0.74
C GLY A 219 1.11 -3.26 1.87
N GLY A 220 1.60 -4.51 1.87
CA GLY A 220 2.56 -5.00 2.85
C GLY A 220 3.91 -4.30 2.73
N ILE A 221 4.52 -4.31 1.53
CA ILE A 221 5.84 -3.68 1.31
C ILE A 221 5.78 -2.16 1.48
N GLU A 222 4.69 -1.52 1.08
CA GLU A 222 4.48 -0.08 1.22
C GLU A 222 4.32 0.34 2.68
N THR A 223 3.69 -0.50 3.51
CA THR A 223 3.64 -0.29 4.96
C THR A 223 5.05 -0.38 5.59
N VAL A 224 5.87 -1.34 5.16
CA VAL A 224 7.28 -1.44 5.58
C VAL A 224 8.05 -0.17 5.20
N PHE A 225 7.94 0.29 3.95
CA PHE A 225 8.63 1.52 3.51
C PHE A 225 8.14 2.75 4.25
N THR A 226 6.86 2.82 4.59
CA THR A 226 6.29 3.94 5.35
C THR A 226 6.83 3.95 6.79
N ALA A 227 6.89 2.80 7.45
CA ALA A 227 7.50 2.68 8.78
C ALA A 227 8.99 3.08 8.78
N LEU A 228 9.76 2.61 7.80
CA LEU A 228 11.16 2.99 7.62
C LEU A 228 11.33 4.48 7.28
N SER A 229 10.40 5.08 6.53
CA SER A 229 10.45 6.51 6.24
C SER A 229 10.31 7.37 7.50
N ILE A 230 9.45 6.95 8.43
CA ILE A 230 9.29 7.59 9.74
C ILE A 230 10.55 7.41 10.58
N HIS A 231 11.04 6.17 10.66
CA HIS A 231 12.19 5.81 11.49
C HIS A 231 13.47 6.51 11.03
N ASP A 232 13.80 6.42 9.73
CA ASP A 232 15.06 6.90 9.16
C ASP A 232 15.03 8.38 8.77
N GLY A 233 13.85 9.00 8.71
CA GLY A 233 13.70 10.36 8.20
C GLY A 233 14.06 10.49 6.72
N ARG A 234 13.74 9.48 5.91
CA ARG A 234 14.08 9.40 4.48
C ARG A 234 12.85 9.03 3.67
N LEU A 235 12.41 9.95 2.82
CA LEU A 235 11.28 9.71 1.91
C LEU A 235 11.79 9.10 0.62
N PRO A 236 11.33 7.89 0.23
CA PRO A 236 11.67 7.30 -1.05
C PRO A 236 11.14 8.15 -2.21
N PRO A 237 11.85 8.25 -3.33
CA PRO A 237 11.40 9.05 -4.45
C PRO A 237 10.34 8.33 -5.29
N THR A 238 9.58 9.11 -6.06
CA THR A 238 8.93 8.63 -7.28
C THR A 238 9.93 8.81 -8.42
N ILE A 239 10.59 7.74 -8.85
CA ILE A 239 11.53 7.80 -9.98
C ILE A 239 10.80 7.88 -11.31
N ASN A 240 11.53 8.26 -12.38
CA ASN A 240 10.98 8.45 -13.73
C ASN A 240 9.92 9.57 -13.83
N HIS A 241 9.88 10.46 -12.86
CA HIS A 241 9.01 11.64 -12.87
C HIS A 241 9.72 12.81 -13.58
N ASP A 242 9.95 12.65 -14.88
CA ASP A 242 10.72 13.61 -15.69
C ASP A 242 9.84 14.80 -16.13
N HIS A 243 8.56 14.55 -16.40
CA HIS A 243 7.60 15.59 -16.82
C HIS A 243 6.34 15.47 -15.98
N ALA A 244 6.03 16.53 -15.25
CA ALA A 244 4.80 16.61 -14.45
C ALA A 244 3.54 16.58 -15.34
N ASP A 245 2.52 15.88 -14.88
CA ASP A 245 1.17 15.96 -15.44
C ASP A 245 0.43 17.14 -14.81
N LYS A 246 -0.31 17.91 -15.62
CA LYS A 246 -1.09 19.06 -15.15
C LYS A 246 -2.20 18.68 -14.16
N GLU A 247 -2.71 17.45 -14.24
CA GLU A 247 -3.73 16.95 -13.32
C GLU A 247 -3.12 16.31 -12.06
N CYS A 248 -1.80 16.08 -12.06
CA CYS A 248 -1.02 15.55 -10.94
C CYS A 248 0.03 16.62 -10.54
N ASP A 249 -0.42 17.67 -9.86
CA ASP A 249 0.34 18.90 -9.59
C ASP A 249 0.78 19.04 -8.12
N LEU A 250 0.88 17.92 -7.38
CA LEU A 250 1.37 17.88 -6.02
C LEU A 250 2.89 17.57 -5.96
N ASP A 251 3.48 17.55 -4.77
CA ASP A 251 4.88 17.21 -4.58
C ASP A 251 5.07 15.68 -4.46
N TYR A 252 5.46 15.04 -5.54
CA TYR A 252 5.63 13.59 -5.61
C TYR A 252 7.05 13.10 -5.28
N VAL A 253 7.86 13.90 -4.58
CA VAL A 253 9.27 13.60 -4.27
C VAL A 253 10.01 13.10 -5.53
N PRO A 254 10.14 13.91 -6.58
CA PRO A 254 10.58 13.44 -7.89
C PRO A 254 12.04 12.99 -7.88
N ASN A 255 12.29 11.81 -8.42
CA ASN A 255 13.56 11.21 -8.81
C ASN A 255 14.63 11.04 -7.72
N VAL A 256 14.67 11.86 -6.68
CA VAL A 256 15.72 11.83 -5.65
C VAL A 256 15.11 11.72 -4.25
N MET A 257 15.64 10.81 -3.44
CA MET A 257 15.28 10.65 -2.03
C MET A 257 15.39 11.98 -1.28
N ARG A 258 14.41 12.27 -0.42
CA ARG A 258 14.38 13.48 0.42
C ARG A 258 14.56 13.13 1.89
N LYS A 259 15.41 13.86 2.61
CA LYS A 259 15.44 13.84 4.06
C LYS A 259 14.32 14.72 4.61
N ALA A 260 13.53 14.20 5.53
CA ALA A 260 12.45 14.92 6.19
C ALA A 260 12.18 14.33 7.59
N SER A 261 11.77 15.18 8.53
CA SER A 261 11.18 14.68 9.77
C SER A 261 9.73 14.31 9.49
N VAL A 262 9.34 13.09 9.81
CA VAL A 262 7.99 12.56 9.60
C VAL A 262 7.44 12.15 10.98
N GLU A 263 6.40 12.81 11.44
CA GLU A 263 5.68 12.42 12.66
C GLU A 263 4.53 11.46 12.34
N HIS A 264 3.78 11.75 11.27
CA HIS A 264 2.67 10.92 10.82
C HIS A 264 2.73 10.70 9.32
N ALA A 265 2.61 9.46 8.91
CA ALA A 265 2.57 9.09 7.51
C ALA A 265 1.35 8.22 7.20
N MET A 266 0.81 8.36 5.99
CA MET A 266 -0.27 7.54 5.47
C MET A 266 0.25 6.65 4.33
N THR A 267 -0.24 5.43 4.21
CA THR A 267 -0.07 4.60 3.02
C THR A 267 -1.42 4.16 2.47
N ASN A 268 -1.60 4.29 1.15
CA ASN A 268 -2.83 4.04 0.44
C ASN A 268 -2.74 2.82 -0.46
N SER A 269 -3.79 2.02 -0.48
CA SER A 269 -3.94 0.89 -1.41
C SER A 269 -5.37 0.86 -1.93
N PHE A 270 -5.54 1.01 -3.25
CA PHE A 270 -6.84 1.01 -3.92
C PHE A 270 -6.92 -0.16 -4.90
N GLY A 271 -7.82 -1.11 -4.64
CA GLY A 271 -7.87 -2.38 -5.34
C GLY A 271 -8.98 -2.47 -6.38
N PHE A 272 -8.77 -3.29 -7.41
CA PHE A 272 -9.85 -3.72 -8.30
C PHE A 272 -11.00 -4.30 -7.49
N GLY A 273 -12.24 -4.08 -7.95
CA GLY A 273 -13.44 -4.34 -7.18
C GLY A 273 -13.84 -3.15 -6.28
N GLY A 274 -13.06 -2.05 -6.32
CA GLY A 274 -13.30 -0.84 -5.54
C GLY A 274 -13.01 -1.01 -4.05
N THR A 275 -12.11 -1.91 -3.68
CA THR A 275 -11.71 -2.14 -2.30
C THR A 275 -10.55 -1.22 -1.93
N ASN A 276 -10.72 -0.36 -0.92
CA ASN A 276 -9.76 0.65 -0.53
C ASN A 276 -9.29 0.46 0.91
N ALA A 277 -8.00 0.61 1.15
CA ALA A 277 -7.38 0.60 2.45
C ALA A 277 -6.40 1.78 2.60
N SER A 278 -6.46 2.47 3.73
CA SER A 278 -5.49 3.48 4.15
C SER A 278 -5.01 3.17 5.56
N LEU A 279 -3.71 3.18 5.77
CA LEU A 279 -3.11 2.99 7.09
C LEU A 279 -2.38 4.27 7.49
N ILE A 280 -2.41 4.60 8.78
CA ILE A 280 -1.64 5.71 9.35
C ILE A 280 -0.64 5.14 10.35
N LEU A 281 0.62 5.50 10.15
CA LEU A 281 1.71 5.18 11.04
C LEU A 281 2.23 6.49 11.66
N SER A 282 2.61 6.42 12.93
CA SER A 282 3.12 7.55 13.70
C SER A 282 4.49 7.23 14.30
N ARG A 283 5.28 8.27 14.50
CA ARG A 283 6.59 8.14 15.16
C ARG A 283 6.40 7.70 16.61
N TYR A 284 7.09 6.63 16.98
CA TYR A 284 7.23 6.24 18.39
C TYR A 284 8.26 7.16 19.08
N ARG A 285 7.94 7.60 20.31
CA ARG A 285 8.78 8.47 21.17
C ARG A 285 9.12 7.83 22.50
#